data_5c13f6af098793e54bb2672c4c38ee2b
#
_entry.id   5c13f6af098793e54bb2672c4c38ee2b
#
_cell.length_a   1.000
_cell.length_b   1.000
_cell.length_c   1.000
_cell.angle_alpha   90.00
_cell.angle_beta   90.00
_cell.angle_gamma   90.00
#
_symmetry.space_group_name_H-M   'P 1'
#
loop_
_entity.id
_entity.type
_entity.pdbx_description
1 polymer ?
#
loop_
_entity_poly.entity_id
_entity_poly.type
_entity_poly.pdbx_seq_one_letter_code
_entity_poly.pdbx_strand_id
1 'polypeptide(L)'
;TVKGVTVKESPEWLQNKLRLIGVRPINNVVDITNYIVHAFGQPLHCFDAGKIKGNEVIVKTMPEGTPFVTLDEVERKLNERDLMICNKEEAMCIAGVFGGLDSGSTEATTDVFIESAYFHPTWVRKTARRHGLNTDASFRFERGIDPNGVIYCLKLAAIMVKELAGGTISSEIKDVFTAPAKDFVVELNYGKVHS
;
A
#
# COMPACT_ATOMS: atom_id res chain seq x y z
N THR A 1 -0.31 7.08 -11.85
CA THR A 1 -0.70 5.99 -12.76
C THR A 1 0.42 5.70 -13.74
N VAL A 2 0.70 4.42 -14.01
CA VAL A 2 1.62 3.96 -15.07
C VAL A 2 0.80 3.11 -16.05
N LYS A 3 0.81 3.48 -17.33
CA LYS A 3 0.04 2.83 -18.40
C LYS A 3 0.94 2.01 -19.32
N GLY A 4 0.39 0.93 -19.88
CA GLY A 4 1.10 0.05 -20.82
C GLY A 4 2.14 -0.82 -20.12
N VAL A 5 1.89 -1.23 -18.89
CA VAL A 5 2.76 -2.16 -18.16
C VAL A 5 2.55 -3.59 -18.64
N THR A 6 3.58 -4.40 -18.49
CA THR A 6 3.52 -5.85 -18.65
C THR A 6 3.84 -6.51 -17.31
N VAL A 7 2.81 -7.10 -16.70
CA VAL A 7 2.99 -7.85 -15.45
C VAL A 7 3.60 -9.20 -15.80
N LYS A 8 4.75 -9.49 -15.22
CA LYS A 8 5.54 -10.70 -15.47
C LYS A 8 6.41 -11.03 -14.28
N GLU A 9 7.15 -12.11 -14.37
CA GLU A 9 8.14 -12.47 -13.36
C GLU A 9 9.17 -11.33 -13.14
N SER A 10 9.51 -11.10 -11.89
CA SER A 10 10.52 -10.10 -11.51
C SER A 10 11.92 -10.49 -11.97
N PRO A 11 12.81 -9.53 -12.22
CA PRO A 11 14.21 -9.83 -12.49
C PRO A 11 14.87 -10.52 -11.28
N GLU A 12 15.84 -11.36 -11.56
CA GLU A 12 16.49 -12.23 -10.57
C GLU A 12 17.03 -11.48 -9.34
N TRP A 13 17.61 -10.30 -9.56
CA TRP A 13 18.14 -9.50 -8.45
C TRP A 13 17.05 -9.11 -7.43
N LEU A 14 15.83 -8.78 -7.90
CA LEU A 14 14.71 -8.40 -7.05
C LEU A 14 14.15 -9.62 -6.32
N GLN A 15 13.99 -10.73 -7.03
CA GLN A 15 13.56 -12.00 -6.42
C GLN A 15 14.52 -12.44 -5.32
N ASN A 16 15.84 -12.37 -5.59
CA ASN A 16 16.86 -12.80 -4.62
C ASN A 16 16.83 -11.92 -3.36
N LYS A 17 16.65 -10.59 -3.51
CA LYS A 17 16.50 -9.70 -2.34
C LYS A 17 15.30 -10.08 -1.48
N LEU A 18 14.16 -10.38 -2.11
CA LEU A 18 12.95 -10.79 -1.38
C LEU A 18 13.10 -12.15 -0.71
N ARG A 19 13.66 -13.15 -1.42
CA ARG A 19 13.93 -14.48 -0.86
C ARG A 19 14.84 -14.45 0.36
N LEU A 20 15.87 -13.59 0.36
CA LEU A 20 16.81 -13.43 1.48
C LEU A 20 16.13 -12.97 2.78
N ILE A 21 15.00 -12.26 2.68
CA ILE A 21 14.22 -11.82 3.84
C ILE A 21 12.97 -12.67 4.09
N GLY A 22 12.87 -13.83 3.41
CA GLY A 22 11.75 -14.75 3.58
C GLY A 22 10.46 -14.38 2.83
N VAL A 23 10.50 -13.38 1.95
CA VAL A 23 9.35 -12.98 1.12
C VAL A 23 9.36 -13.75 -0.19
N ARG A 24 8.24 -14.41 -0.51
CA ARG A 24 8.07 -15.12 -1.78
C ARG A 24 7.82 -14.14 -2.92
N PRO A 25 8.63 -14.15 -3.98
CA PRO A 25 8.35 -13.36 -5.18
C PRO A 25 7.04 -13.80 -5.86
N ILE A 26 6.31 -12.84 -6.43
CA ILE A 26 5.02 -13.06 -7.10
C ILE A 26 5.11 -12.59 -8.56
N ASN A 27 5.24 -11.28 -8.77
CA ASN A 27 5.43 -10.65 -10.07
C ASN A 27 6.10 -9.28 -9.89
N ASN A 28 6.56 -8.70 -10.98
CA ASN A 28 7.32 -7.46 -10.98
C ASN A 28 6.60 -6.27 -10.30
N VAL A 29 5.29 -6.17 -10.39
CA VAL A 29 4.52 -5.07 -9.76
C VAL A 29 4.42 -5.28 -8.25
N VAL A 30 4.00 -6.47 -7.82
CA VAL A 30 3.86 -6.81 -6.39
C VAL A 30 5.22 -6.83 -5.70
N ASP A 31 6.25 -7.35 -6.35
CA ASP A 31 7.58 -7.46 -5.78
C ASP A 31 8.26 -6.10 -5.59
N ILE A 32 7.96 -5.12 -6.45
CA ILE A 32 8.39 -3.73 -6.26
C ILE A 32 7.79 -3.17 -4.97
N THR A 33 6.49 -3.37 -4.72
CA THR A 33 5.86 -2.88 -3.49
C THR A 33 6.41 -3.58 -2.26
N ASN A 34 6.64 -4.90 -2.34
CA ASN A 34 7.30 -5.67 -1.28
C ASN A 34 8.74 -5.19 -1.03
N TYR A 35 9.50 -4.92 -2.08
CA TYR A 35 10.85 -4.38 -1.93
C TYR A 35 10.85 -3.04 -1.20
N ILE A 36 9.96 -2.13 -1.59
CA ILE A 36 9.89 -0.79 -0.99
C ILE A 36 9.46 -0.85 0.47
N VAL A 37 8.48 -1.67 0.81
CA VAL A 37 8.02 -1.78 2.20
C VAL A 37 9.13 -2.32 3.11
N HIS A 38 9.96 -3.24 2.63
CA HIS A 38 11.06 -3.79 3.42
C HIS A 38 12.31 -2.90 3.44
N ALA A 39 12.60 -2.20 2.34
CA ALA A 39 13.79 -1.35 2.25
C ALA A 39 13.59 0.04 2.88
N PHE A 40 12.38 0.60 2.81
CA PHE A 40 12.09 1.99 3.21
C PHE A 40 11.00 2.11 4.29
N GLY A 41 10.37 1.01 4.67
CA GLY A 41 9.31 1.02 5.69
C GLY A 41 7.97 1.59 5.22
N GLN A 42 7.81 1.91 3.94
CA GLN A 42 6.60 2.49 3.36
C GLN A 42 5.78 1.41 2.64
N PRO A 43 4.63 0.97 3.20
CA PRO A 43 3.73 0.11 2.45
C PRO A 43 3.11 0.86 1.28
N LEU A 44 3.01 0.18 0.16
CA LEU A 44 2.42 0.66 -1.09
C LEU A 44 1.39 -0.35 -1.57
N HIS A 45 0.38 0.11 -2.31
CA HIS A 45 -0.51 -0.78 -3.02
C HIS A 45 -0.60 -0.40 -4.50
N CYS A 46 -0.63 -1.42 -5.36
CA CYS A 46 -0.83 -1.27 -6.80
C CYS A 46 -2.18 -1.88 -7.19
N PHE A 47 -3.12 -1.01 -7.56
CA PHE A 47 -4.40 -1.42 -8.10
C PHE A 47 -4.30 -1.60 -9.62
N ASP A 48 -5.09 -2.53 -10.16
CA ASP A 48 -5.40 -2.53 -11.58
C ASP A 48 -6.25 -1.28 -11.89
N ALA A 49 -5.69 -0.36 -12.65
CA ALA A 49 -6.37 0.91 -12.94
C ALA A 49 -7.67 0.71 -13.73
N GLY A 50 -7.77 -0.36 -14.53
CA GLY A 50 -8.98 -0.71 -15.26
C GLY A 50 -10.14 -1.15 -14.36
N LYS A 51 -9.84 -1.57 -13.13
CA LYS A 51 -10.84 -1.97 -12.13
C LYS A 51 -11.31 -0.81 -11.23
N ILE A 52 -10.69 0.38 -11.34
CA ILE A 52 -11.09 1.57 -10.59
C ILE A 52 -12.29 2.21 -11.27
N LYS A 53 -13.50 1.78 -10.91
CA LYS A 53 -14.75 2.27 -11.48
C LYS A 53 -14.92 3.78 -11.23
N GLY A 54 -15.33 4.49 -12.27
CA GLY A 54 -15.48 5.94 -12.23
C GLY A 54 -14.18 6.74 -12.23
N ASN A 55 -13.01 6.08 -12.35
CA ASN A 55 -11.68 6.72 -12.25
C ASN A 55 -11.50 7.55 -10.97
N GLU A 56 -12.15 7.15 -9.89
CA GLU A 56 -12.09 7.81 -8.59
C GLU A 56 -11.58 6.84 -7.53
N VAL A 57 -10.70 7.35 -6.67
CA VAL A 57 -10.26 6.68 -5.45
C VAL A 57 -10.73 7.49 -4.26
N ILE A 58 -11.56 6.88 -3.43
CA ILE A 58 -12.23 7.53 -2.31
C ILE A 58 -11.85 6.80 -1.02
N VAL A 59 -11.32 7.53 -0.05
CA VAL A 59 -11.02 6.98 1.28
C VAL A 59 -12.19 7.31 2.20
N LYS A 60 -12.90 6.30 2.65
CA LYS A 60 -14.10 6.43 3.51
C LYS A 60 -14.32 5.18 4.36
N THR A 61 -15.22 5.27 5.33
CA THR A 61 -15.77 4.10 6.04
C THR A 61 -17.01 3.58 5.32
N MET A 62 -17.39 2.33 5.62
CA MET A 62 -18.58 1.69 5.09
C MET A 62 -19.57 1.41 6.24
N PRO A 63 -20.87 1.19 5.93
CA PRO A 63 -21.85 0.79 6.95
C PRO A 63 -21.42 -0.49 7.68
N GLU A 64 -21.80 -0.59 8.96
CA GLU A 64 -21.56 -1.80 9.76
C GLU A 64 -22.13 -3.05 9.09
N GLY A 65 -21.35 -4.12 9.10
CA GLY A 65 -21.75 -5.40 8.52
C GLY A 65 -21.64 -5.49 6.99
N THR A 66 -21.16 -4.46 6.29
CA THR A 66 -20.93 -4.53 4.84
C THR A 66 -20.02 -5.72 4.51
N PRO A 67 -20.43 -6.65 3.61
CA PRO A 67 -19.58 -7.77 3.23
C PRO A 67 -18.41 -7.29 2.36
N PHE A 68 -17.24 -7.86 2.58
CA PHE A 68 -16.03 -7.56 1.82
C PHE A 68 -15.14 -8.81 1.72
N VAL A 69 -14.79 -9.21 0.50
CA VAL A 69 -13.92 -10.36 0.26
C VAL A 69 -12.48 -9.88 0.09
N THR A 70 -11.60 -10.39 0.93
CA THR A 70 -10.17 -10.07 0.93
C THR A 70 -9.37 -11.01 0.04
N LEU A 71 -8.09 -10.66 -0.23
CA LEU A 71 -7.18 -11.42 -1.12
C LEU A 71 -6.97 -12.89 -0.70
N ASP A 72 -7.26 -13.25 0.54
CA ASP A 72 -7.25 -14.62 1.05
C ASP A 72 -8.58 -15.37 0.81
N GLU A 73 -9.46 -14.80 -0.04
CA GLU A 73 -10.79 -15.35 -0.39
C GLU A 73 -11.75 -15.47 0.79
N VAL A 74 -11.45 -14.79 1.91
CA VAL A 74 -12.30 -14.80 3.10
C VAL A 74 -13.27 -13.61 3.05
N GLU A 75 -14.58 -13.91 3.17
CA GLU A 75 -15.60 -12.88 3.35
C GLU A 75 -15.54 -12.35 4.79
N ARG A 76 -15.39 -11.04 4.93
CA ARG A 76 -15.36 -10.31 6.19
C ARG A 76 -16.54 -9.35 6.27
N LYS A 77 -17.03 -9.13 7.47
CA LYS A 77 -18.02 -8.08 7.74
C LYS A 77 -17.31 -6.85 8.25
N LEU A 78 -17.39 -5.76 7.50
CA LEU A 78 -16.75 -4.50 7.85
C LEU A 78 -17.42 -3.89 9.09
N ASN A 79 -16.63 -3.19 9.87
CA ASN A 79 -17.11 -2.33 10.94
C ASN A 79 -17.19 -0.88 10.44
N GLU A 80 -18.12 -0.08 10.97
CA GLU A 80 -18.28 1.34 10.63
C GLU A 80 -17.02 2.19 10.85
N ARG A 81 -16.03 1.68 11.58
CA ARG A 81 -14.73 2.31 11.84
C ARG A 81 -13.59 1.73 11.00
N ASP A 82 -13.87 0.81 10.11
CA ASP A 82 -12.86 0.32 9.19
C ASP A 82 -12.69 1.32 8.04
N LEU A 83 -11.48 1.86 7.91
CA LEU A 83 -11.17 2.75 6.82
C LEU A 83 -10.96 1.93 5.55
N MET A 84 -11.63 2.32 4.49
CA MET A 84 -11.59 1.61 3.20
C MET A 84 -11.06 2.54 2.12
N ILE A 85 -10.33 1.96 1.18
CA ILE A 85 -10.06 2.56 -0.12
C ILE A 85 -11.12 2.03 -1.07
N CYS A 86 -11.89 2.92 -1.65
CA CYS A 86 -13.03 2.60 -2.51
C CYS A 86 -12.84 3.22 -3.89
N ASN A 87 -13.48 2.66 -4.89
CA ASN A 87 -13.80 3.35 -6.12
C ASN A 87 -15.20 4.00 -6.01
N LYS A 88 -15.77 4.46 -7.10
CA LYS A 88 -17.09 5.11 -7.10
C LYS A 88 -18.23 4.20 -6.64
N GLU A 89 -18.11 2.91 -6.84
CA GLU A 89 -19.18 1.93 -6.64
C GLU A 89 -18.96 1.03 -5.42
N GLU A 90 -17.72 0.61 -5.16
CA GLU A 90 -17.41 -0.43 -4.19
C GLU A 90 -16.10 -0.21 -3.44
N ALA A 91 -15.94 -0.95 -2.35
CA ALA A 91 -14.70 -1.02 -1.59
C ALA A 91 -13.65 -1.87 -2.33
N MET A 92 -12.41 -1.43 -2.36
CA MET A 92 -11.30 -2.10 -3.02
C MET A 92 -10.25 -2.66 -2.06
N CYS A 93 -10.08 -2.02 -0.89
CA CYS A 93 -9.03 -2.38 0.05
C CYS A 93 -9.39 -1.94 1.46
N ILE A 94 -9.04 -2.74 2.46
CA ILE A 94 -9.01 -2.28 3.86
C ILE A 94 -7.74 -1.47 4.05
N ALA A 95 -7.89 -0.16 4.19
CA ALA A 95 -6.78 0.81 4.15
C ALA A 95 -5.66 0.47 5.14
N GLY A 96 -4.46 0.28 4.60
CA GLY A 96 -3.26 -0.06 5.37
C GLY A 96 -3.27 -1.46 6.01
N VAL A 97 -4.25 -2.30 5.70
CA VAL A 97 -4.37 -3.65 6.27
C VAL A 97 -4.32 -4.73 5.21
N PHE A 98 -5.31 -4.79 4.30
CA PHE A 98 -5.35 -5.89 3.34
C PHE A 98 -6.17 -5.55 2.09
N GLY A 99 -5.68 -5.95 0.92
CA GLY A 99 -6.36 -5.75 -0.36
C GLY A 99 -7.62 -6.59 -0.50
N GLY A 100 -8.54 -6.12 -1.34
CA GLY A 100 -9.70 -6.88 -1.79
C GLY A 100 -9.35 -7.79 -2.96
N LEU A 101 -10.12 -8.87 -3.11
CA LEU A 101 -9.88 -9.93 -4.09
C LEU A 101 -9.86 -9.38 -5.54
N ASP A 102 -10.76 -8.48 -5.85
CA ASP A 102 -11.01 -8.06 -7.24
C ASP A 102 -10.17 -6.86 -7.69
N SER A 103 -9.51 -6.13 -6.80
CA SER A 103 -8.86 -4.85 -7.10
C SER A 103 -7.37 -4.94 -7.42
N GLY A 104 -6.75 -6.07 -7.10
CA GLY A 104 -5.33 -6.29 -7.28
C GLY A 104 -4.90 -6.40 -8.75
N SER A 105 -3.58 -6.19 -8.98
CA SER A 105 -2.97 -6.42 -10.28
C SER A 105 -2.81 -7.91 -10.58
N THR A 106 -3.06 -8.28 -11.84
CA THR A 106 -2.92 -9.65 -12.37
C THR A 106 -2.03 -9.62 -13.61
N GLU A 107 -1.70 -10.77 -14.17
CA GLU A 107 -0.95 -10.87 -15.43
C GLU A 107 -1.64 -10.17 -16.60
N ALA A 108 -2.96 -10.00 -16.55
CA ALA A 108 -3.74 -9.29 -17.55
C ALA A 108 -3.75 -7.76 -17.37
N THR A 109 -3.22 -7.25 -16.25
CA THR A 109 -3.20 -5.82 -15.96
C THR A 109 -2.25 -5.09 -16.89
N THR A 110 -2.74 -4.05 -17.56
CA THR A 110 -1.97 -3.20 -18.46
C THR A 110 -1.69 -1.79 -17.90
N ASP A 111 -2.50 -1.37 -16.95
CA ASP A 111 -2.40 -0.05 -16.33
C ASP A 111 -2.46 -0.20 -14.81
N VAL A 112 -1.55 0.43 -14.09
CA VAL A 112 -1.52 0.38 -12.63
C VAL A 112 -1.70 1.76 -12.01
N PHE A 113 -2.50 1.80 -10.95
CA PHE A 113 -2.60 2.94 -10.05
C PHE A 113 -1.81 2.61 -8.79
N ILE A 114 -0.81 3.43 -8.47
CA ILE A 114 0.05 3.25 -7.30
C ILE A 114 -0.47 4.15 -6.18
N GLU A 115 -0.80 3.56 -5.06
CA GLU A 115 -1.16 4.23 -3.82
C GLU A 115 0.02 4.20 -2.86
N SER A 116 0.34 5.37 -2.29
CA SER A 116 1.26 5.54 -1.18
C SER A 116 0.59 6.45 -0.18
N ALA A 117 0.35 5.96 1.02
CA ALA A 117 -0.45 6.69 1.99
C ALA A 117 0.21 6.70 3.38
N TYR A 118 -0.25 7.63 4.21
CA TYR A 118 -0.07 7.62 5.65
C TYR A 118 -1.43 7.36 6.29
N PHE A 119 -1.55 6.29 7.05
CA PHE A 119 -2.74 5.97 7.83
C PHE A 119 -2.46 6.09 9.32
N HIS A 120 -3.44 6.56 10.07
CA HIS A 120 -3.31 6.74 11.51
C HIS A 120 -3.09 5.38 12.21
N PRO A 121 -1.98 5.21 12.96
CA PRO A 121 -1.56 3.91 13.51
C PRO A 121 -2.63 3.19 14.34
N THR A 122 -3.35 3.95 15.19
CA THR A 122 -4.40 3.37 16.05
C THR A 122 -5.56 2.80 15.25
N TRP A 123 -5.95 3.43 14.14
CA TRP A 123 -7.04 2.94 13.29
C TRP A 123 -6.63 1.65 12.62
N VAL A 124 -5.47 1.60 11.98
CA VAL A 124 -4.95 0.38 11.33
C VAL A 124 -4.86 -0.76 12.34
N ARG A 125 -4.27 -0.52 13.52
CA ARG A 125 -4.15 -1.54 14.56
C ARG A 125 -5.51 -2.10 15.02
N LYS A 126 -6.51 -1.23 15.23
CA LYS A 126 -7.85 -1.67 15.66
C LYS A 126 -8.55 -2.48 14.57
N THR A 127 -8.47 -2.06 13.33
CA THR A 127 -9.03 -2.77 12.17
C THR A 127 -8.33 -4.11 11.96
N ALA A 128 -7.01 -4.14 11.92
CA ALA A 128 -6.23 -5.38 11.77
C ALA A 128 -6.58 -6.43 12.84
N ARG A 129 -6.66 -6.01 14.10
CA ARG A 129 -7.05 -6.90 15.21
C ARG A 129 -8.48 -7.39 15.10
N ARG A 130 -9.43 -6.54 14.69
CA ARG A 130 -10.84 -6.91 14.54
C ARG A 130 -11.01 -8.02 13.51
N HIS A 131 -10.28 -7.96 12.43
CA HIS A 131 -10.33 -8.96 11.36
C HIS A 131 -9.33 -10.11 11.51
N GLY A 132 -8.52 -10.12 12.57
CA GLY A 132 -7.49 -11.13 12.77
C GLY A 132 -6.40 -11.11 11.70
N LEU A 133 -6.17 -9.95 11.09
CA LEU A 133 -5.18 -9.76 10.02
C LEU A 133 -3.87 -9.23 10.58
N ASN A 134 -2.77 -9.88 10.22
CA ASN A 134 -1.41 -9.43 10.53
C ASN A 134 -0.58 -9.47 9.25
N THR A 135 -0.50 -8.35 8.57
CA THR A 135 0.21 -8.19 7.31
C THR A 135 1.44 -7.32 7.48
N ASP A 136 2.38 -7.39 6.54
CA ASP A 136 3.56 -6.51 6.52
C ASP A 136 3.18 -5.03 6.50
N ALA A 137 2.10 -4.67 5.82
CA ALA A 137 1.56 -3.33 5.80
C ALA A 137 1.00 -2.90 7.16
N SER A 138 0.08 -3.70 7.74
CA SER A 138 -0.52 -3.39 9.04
C SER A 138 0.51 -3.31 10.15
N PHE A 139 1.52 -4.20 10.14
CA PHE A 139 2.63 -4.19 11.10
C PHE A 139 3.40 -2.86 11.10
N ARG A 140 3.62 -2.25 9.92
CA ARG A 140 4.33 -0.97 9.79
C ARG A 140 3.44 0.20 10.14
N PHE A 141 2.25 0.27 9.57
CA PHE A 141 1.31 1.36 9.84
C PHE A 141 0.92 1.45 11.32
N GLU A 142 0.68 0.33 11.99
CA GLU A 142 0.27 0.33 13.41
C GLU A 142 1.35 0.86 14.37
N ARG A 143 2.62 0.84 13.92
CA ARG A 143 3.77 1.38 14.67
C ARG A 143 4.14 2.80 14.28
N GLY A 144 3.53 3.29 13.21
CA GLY A 144 3.84 4.57 12.59
C GLY A 144 4.91 4.44 11.50
N ILE A 145 4.67 5.12 10.40
CA ILE A 145 5.61 5.28 9.30
C ILE A 145 6.02 6.76 9.21
N ASP A 146 7.10 7.03 8.48
CA ASP A 146 7.51 8.41 8.21
C ASP A 146 6.58 9.07 7.17
N PRO A 147 5.77 10.05 7.56
CA PRO A 147 4.86 10.72 6.61
C PRO A 147 5.62 11.49 5.51
N ASN A 148 6.87 11.89 5.75
CA ASN A 148 7.71 12.60 4.77
C ASN A 148 8.26 11.65 3.70
N GLY A 149 8.31 10.33 3.98
CA GLY A 149 8.76 9.30 3.05
C GLY A 149 7.73 8.93 1.97
N VAL A 150 6.45 9.28 2.16
CA VAL A 150 5.32 8.84 1.32
C VAL A 150 5.52 9.19 -0.15
N ILE A 151 5.84 10.44 -0.46
CA ILE A 151 6.02 10.90 -1.86
C ILE A 151 7.32 10.37 -2.47
N TYR A 152 8.38 10.26 -1.67
CA TYR A 152 9.63 9.67 -2.14
C TYR A 152 9.42 8.21 -2.59
N CYS A 153 8.78 7.40 -1.76
CA CYS A 153 8.52 5.99 -2.06
C CYS A 153 7.55 5.82 -3.24
N LEU A 154 6.55 6.71 -3.38
CA LEU A 154 5.66 6.72 -4.54
C LEU A 154 6.44 6.95 -5.84
N LYS A 155 7.33 7.95 -5.88
CA LYS A 155 8.17 8.24 -7.04
C LYS A 155 9.10 7.06 -7.36
N LEU A 156 9.72 6.48 -6.34
CA LEU A 156 10.59 5.31 -6.50
C LEU A 156 9.81 4.13 -7.09
N ALA A 157 8.61 3.83 -6.56
CA ALA A 157 7.75 2.79 -7.09
C ALA A 157 7.38 3.02 -8.56
N ALA A 158 6.98 4.25 -8.91
CA ALA A 158 6.62 4.59 -10.29
C ALA A 158 7.80 4.42 -11.27
N ILE A 159 9.00 4.80 -10.85
CA ILE A 159 10.23 4.61 -11.65
C ILE A 159 10.54 3.12 -11.79
N MET A 160 10.51 2.36 -10.70
CA MET A 160 10.77 0.91 -10.73
C MET A 160 9.73 0.17 -11.59
N VAL A 161 8.45 0.52 -11.50
CA VAL A 161 7.41 -0.06 -12.36
C VAL A 161 7.69 0.25 -13.83
N LYS A 162 8.02 1.50 -14.17
CA LYS A 162 8.41 1.89 -15.53
C LYS A 162 9.61 1.09 -16.03
N GLU A 163 10.64 0.89 -15.21
CA GLU A 163 11.85 0.18 -15.60
C GLU A 163 11.67 -1.33 -15.71
N LEU A 164 10.93 -1.94 -14.78
CA LEU A 164 10.83 -3.40 -14.66
C LEU A 164 9.57 -3.98 -15.33
N ALA A 165 8.50 -3.21 -15.43
CA ALA A 165 7.26 -3.62 -16.08
C ALA A 165 7.02 -2.90 -17.42
N GLY A 166 7.82 -1.90 -17.75
CA GLY A 166 7.61 -1.05 -18.93
C GLY A 166 6.52 0.02 -18.67
N GLY A 167 5.97 0.53 -19.76
CA GLY A 167 4.92 1.53 -19.71
C GLY A 167 5.41 2.96 -19.54
N THR A 168 4.45 3.85 -19.36
CA THR A 168 4.67 5.30 -19.26
C THR A 168 3.95 5.86 -18.04
N ILE A 169 4.64 6.69 -17.25
CA ILE A 169 4.00 7.47 -16.18
C ILE A 169 3.06 8.46 -16.86
N SER A 170 1.75 8.29 -16.63
CA SER A 170 0.68 8.94 -17.41
C SER A 170 -0.10 9.99 -16.64
N SER A 171 0.24 10.22 -15.38
CA SER A 171 -0.40 11.25 -14.56
C SER A 171 0.61 11.95 -13.67
N GLU A 172 0.31 13.16 -13.29
CA GLU A 172 1.00 13.84 -12.19
C GLU A 172 0.68 13.13 -10.85
N ILE A 173 1.51 13.40 -9.86
CA ILE A 173 1.25 12.96 -8.49
C ILE A 173 0.10 13.81 -7.95
N LYS A 174 -0.95 13.13 -7.48
CA LYS A 174 -2.01 13.77 -6.73
C LYS A 174 -1.75 13.51 -5.24
N ASP A 175 -1.28 14.53 -4.56
CA ASP A 175 -1.05 14.51 -3.12
C ASP A 175 -2.23 15.18 -2.41
N VAL A 176 -2.89 14.43 -1.53
CA VAL A 176 -4.00 14.93 -0.70
C VAL A 176 -3.55 14.82 0.75
N PHE A 177 -3.13 15.95 1.29
CA PHE A 177 -2.58 16.04 2.63
C PHE A 177 -3.41 17.03 3.46
N THR A 178 -4.31 16.51 4.28
CA THR A 178 -5.28 17.31 5.02
C THR A 178 -4.67 18.06 6.21
N ALA A 179 -3.61 17.50 6.82
CA ALA A 179 -2.91 18.13 7.94
C ALA A 179 -1.43 17.73 7.91
N PRO A 180 -0.49 18.69 7.72
CA PRO A 180 0.94 18.40 7.76
C PRO A 180 1.33 17.71 9.06
N ALA A 181 2.14 16.66 8.96
CA ALA A 181 2.76 16.07 10.13
C ALA A 181 3.65 17.13 10.79
N LYS A 182 3.49 17.26 12.10
CA LYS A 182 4.35 18.17 12.89
C LYS A 182 5.55 17.38 13.35
N ASP A 183 6.74 17.89 13.02
CA ASP A 183 7.97 17.39 13.58
C ASP A 183 8.03 17.73 15.07
N PHE A 184 8.64 16.87 15.86
CA PHE A 184 8.89 17.11 17.26
C PHE A 184 10.40 17.14 17.53
N VAL A 185 10.80 18.03 18.43
CA VAL A 185 12.21 18.15 18.84
C VAL A 185 12.51 17.16 19.95
N VAL A 186 13.56 16.38 19.77
CA VAL A 186 14.05 15.44 20.78
C VAL A 186 15.41 15.93 21.27
N GLU A 187 15.52 16.24 22.56
CA GLU A 187 16.80 16.56 23.19
C GLU A 187 17.52 15.28 23.60
N LEU A 188 18.72 15.07 23.09
CA LEU A 188 19.59 13.98 23.47
C LEU A 188 20.69 14.48 24.38
N ASN A 189 20.68 14.01 25.64
CA ASN A 189 21.77 14.31 26.60
C ASN A 189 22.83 13.22 26.51
N TYR A 190 23.98 13.53 25.92
CA TYR A 190 25.08 12.58 25.73
C TYR A 190 25.64 12.03 27.07
N GLY A 191 25.60 12.80 28.14
CA GLY A 191 26.03 12.34 29.48
C GLY A 191 25.14 11.21 30.01
N LYS A 192 23.81 11.25 29.70
CA LYS A 192 22.88 10.18 30.08
C LYS A 192 22.98 8.93 29.18
N VAL A 193 23.56 9.07 28.01
CA VAL A 193 23.76 7.92 27.10
C VAL A 193 24.99 7.12 27.51
N HIS A 194 25.97 7.75 28.18
CA HIS A 194 27.21 7.11 28.64
C HIS A 194 27.13 6.57 30.09
N SER A 195 26.03 6.79 30.78
CA SER A 195 25.78 6.26 32.12
C SER A 195 25.01 4.96 32.09
#